data_eb0265ac23367ab667950c4dd53044ce
#
_entry.id   eb0265ac23367ab667950c4dd53044ce
#
_cell.length_a   1.000
_cell.length_b   1.000
_cell.length_c   1.000
_cell.angle_alpha   90.00
_cell.angle_beta   90.00
_cell.angle_gamma   90.00
#
_symmetry.space_group_name_H-M   'P 1'
#
loop_
_entity.id
_entity.type
_entity.pdbx_description
1 polymer ?
#
loop_
_entity_poly.entity_id
_entity_poly.type
_entity_poly.pdbx_seq_one_letter_code
_entity_poly.pdbx_strand_id
1 'polypeptide(L)'
;EVSLTEKEKDCLKQWQALTDASNNSEIVKMAKATFARYDDVINDEIQFRYVLQSVRAIDSVGCDKTLRDIHIACQLYGVIDHLCKPLSDKMMKLVEDEITLPFARKAVLDLNDKYLAIQKRDISKSASLKSADAVKEMSDGEKILRKLIEPYKGKIILLDIWGTWCGPCKAALSHSQEEYERLDPYDMVFLYLANRSSDESWKNVIKEYNVTGDNVVHYNLPDEQQSAVEHFLKVSSFPTYKLIDEEGNILDVDADPRNLNRLEQLVKLMKGNN
;
A
#
# COMPACT_ATOMS: atom_id res chain seq x y z
N GLU A 1 31.38 7.28 3.44
CA GLU A 1 30.68 6.58 4.55
C GLU A 1 29.50 7.45 4.97
N VAL A 2 28.28 6.96 4.79
CA VAL A 2 27.09 7.63 5.31
C VAL A 2 27.07 7.44 6.83
N SER A 3 27.30 8.49 7.58
CA SER A 3 27.22 8.43 9.04
C SER A 3 25.73 8.42 9.44
N LEU A 4 25.32 7.34 10.09
CA LEU A 4 23.99 7.23 10.67
C LEU A 4 23.83 8.18 11.84
N THR A 5 22.67 8.81 11.95
CA THR A 5 22.29 9.55 13.17
C THR A 5 22.21 8.58 14.37
N GLU A 6 22.28 9.07 15.59
CA GLU A 6 22.16 8.26 16.80
C GLU A 6 20.83 7.48 16.84
N LYS A 7 19.76 8.09 16.33
CA LYS A 7 18.42 7.46 16.22
C LYS A 7 18.40 6.28 15.23
N GLU A 8 19.07 6.43 14.09
CA GLU A 8 19.23 5.35 13.09
C GLU A 8 20.11 4.23 13.61
N LYS A 9 21.19 4.55 14.35
CA LYS A 9 22.05 3.54 15.01
C LYS A 9 21.28 2.77 16.06
N ASP A 10 20.43 3.42 16.83
CA ASP A 10 19.60 2.77 17.86
C ASP A 10 18.55 1.84 17.22
N CYS A 11 17.90 2.28 16.14
CA CYS A 11 17.02 1.45 15.33
C CYS A 11 17.71 0.20 14.79
N LEU A 12 18.91 0.34 14.23
CA LEU A 12 19.67 -0.80 13.70
C LEU A 12 20.10 -1.78 14.79
N LYS A 13 20.46 -1.29 15.98
CA LYS A 13 20.76 -2.16 17.13
C LYS A 13 19.54 -2.94 17.58
N GLN A 14 18.38 -2.29 17.64
CA GLN A 14 17.13 -2.95 18.00
C GLN A 14 16.71 -3.97 16.96
N TRP A 15 16.88 -3.66 15.67
CA TRP A 15 16.64 -4.61 14.58
C TRP A 15 17.58 -5.83 14.66
N GLN A 16 18.84 -5.64 15.00
CA GLN A 16 19.81 -6.70 15.16
C GLN A 16 19.48 -7.59 16.37
N ALA A 17 19.04 -6.96 17.47
CA ALA A 17 18.55 -7.69 18.64
C ALA A 17 17.28 -8.52 18.36
N LEU A 18 16.42 -8.07 17.43
CA LEU A 18 15.25 -8.82 16.94
C LEU A 18 15.64 -10.09 16.20
N THR A 19 16.62 -10.00 15.30
CA THR A 19 17.09 -11.16 14.52
C THR A 19 17.81 -12.17 15.39
N ASP A 20 18.51 -11.71 16.43
CA ASP A 20 19.25 -12.57 17.37
C ASP A 20 18.32 -13.22 18.42
N ALA A 21 17.15 -12.64 18.68
CA ALA A 21 16.21 -13.09 19.72
C ALA A 21 15.06 -13.97 19.17
N SER A 22 15.22 -14.56 17.99
CA SER A 22 14.15 -15.28 17.25
C SER A 22 13.46 -16.43 18.01
N ASN A 23 13.97 -16.83 19.19
CA ASN A 23 13.40 -17.89 20.03
C ASN A 23 12.59 -17.39 21.24
N ASN A 24 12.46 -16.08 21.48
CA ASN A 24 11.74 -15.52 22.63
C ASN A 24 10.55 -14.66 22.17
N SER A 25 9.33 -15.20 22.29
CA SER A 25 8.10 -14.57 21.78
C SER A 25 7.81 -13.17 22.37
N GLU A 26 8.15 -12.93 23.65
CA GLU A 26 7.92 -11.62 24.29
C GLU A 26 8.92 -10.56 23.82
N ILE A 27 10.20 -10.93 23.69
CA ILE A 27 11.23 -10.03 23.14
C ILE A 27 10.89 -9.68 21.68
N VAL A 28 10.44 -10.65 20.89
CA VAL A 28 10.02 -10.43 19.50
C VAL A 28 8.81 -9.49 19.42
N LYS A 29 7.82 -9.62 20.32
CA LYS A 29 6.67 -8.69 20.39
C LYS A 29 7.09 -7.28 20.79
N MET A 30 7.92 -7.14 21.83
CA MET A 30 8.40 -5.82 22.26
C MET A 30 9.24 -5.16 21.17
N ALA A 31 10.09 -5.92 20.51
CA ALA A 31 10.95 -5.41 19.47
C ALA A 31 10.14 -5.05 18.21
N LYS A 32 9.11 -5.83 17.81
CA LYS A 32 8.17 -5.45 16.73
C LYS A 32 7.43 -4.17 17.07
N ALA A 33 6.94 -3.98 18.29
CA ALA A 33 6.27 -2.75 18.72
C ALA A 33 7.20 -1.54 18.74
N THR A 34 8.48 -1.74 19.09
CA THR A 34 9.50 -0.69 19.05
C THR A 34 9.89 -0.38 17.61
N PHE A 35 9.98 -1.41 16.78
CA PHE A 35 10.33 -1.33 15.36
C PHE A 35 9.27 -0.56 14.55
N ALA A 36 7.99 -0.80 14.82
CA ALA A 36 6.89 -0.09 14.16
C ALA A 36 6.97 1.45 14.31
N ARG A 37 7.66 1.94 15.35
CA ARG A 37 7.91 3.39 15.51
C ARG A 37 8.99 3.95 14.58
N TYR A 38 9.82 3.10 14.03
CA TYR A 38 11.00 3.48 13.24
C TYR A 38 10.97 2.89 11.82
N ASP A 39 9.87 2.23 11.47
CA ASP A 39 9.75 1.51 10.20
C ASP A 39 10.03 2.43 9.01
N ASP A 40 9.48 3.63 8.99
CA ASP A 40 9.74 4.62 7.95
C ASP A 40 11.20 5.05 7.86
N VAL A 41 11.89 5.21 9.00
CA VAL A 41 13.30 5.59 9.05
C VAL A 41 14.18 4.47 8.52
N ILE A 42 13.85 3.24 8.88
CA ILE A 42 14.59 2.04 8.45
C ILE A 42 14.38 1.79 6.97
N ASN A 43 13.14 1.88 6.50
CA ASN A 43 12.82 1.73 5.08
C ASN A 43 13.52 2.79 4.24
N ASP A 44 13.54 4.06 4.67
CA ASP A 44 14.27 5.11 3.99
C ASP A 44 15.77 4.83 3.94
N GLU A 45 16.39 4.38 5.04
CA GLU A 45 17.82 4.04 5.07
C GLU A 45 18.14 2.83 4.18
N ILE A 46 17.30 1.80 4.19
CA ILE A 46 17.46 0.63 3.32
C ILE A 46 17.38 1.05 1.84
N GLN A 47 16.38 1.83 1.47
CA GLN A 47 16.22 2.31 0.09
C GLN A 47 17.40 3.20 -0.33
N PHE A 48 17.83 4.10 0.55
CA PHE A 48 19.00 4.95 0.28
C PHE A 48 20.28 4.12 0.03
N ARG A 49 20.51 3.07 0.82
CA ARG A 49 21.66 2.17 0.61
C ARG A 49 21.57 1.39 -0.69
N TYR A 50 20.37 0.94 -1.07
CA TYR A 50 20.17 0.30 -2.37
C TYR A 50 20.46 1.26 -3.53
N VAL A 51 19.99 2.49 -3.45
CA VAL A 51 20.30 3.51 -4.48
C VAL A 51 21.81 3.75 -4.55
N LEU A 52 22.49 3.97 -3.41
CA LEU A 52 23.94 4.15 -3.38
C LEU A 52 24.70 2.94 -3.94
N GLN A 53 24.28 1.73 -3.63
CA GLN A 53 24.88 0.53 -4.18
C GLN A 53 24.69 0.47 -5.69
N SER A 54 23.52 0.85 -6.19
CA SER A 54 23.22 0.91 -7.61
C SER A 54 24.05 1.98 -8.33
N VAL A 55 24.26 3.16 -7.71
CA VAL A 55 25.17 4.20 -8.23
C VAL A 55 26.59 3.67 -8.34
N ARG A 56 27.11 3.03 -7.31
CA ARG A 56 28.45 2.42 -7.32
C ARG A 56 28.59 1.33 -8.39
N ALA A 57 27.54 0.54 -8.57
CA ALA A 57 27.51 -0.53 -9.57
C ALA A 57 27.59 0.04 -10.99
N ILE A 58 26.79 1.05 -11.31
CA ILE A 58 26.80 1.68 -12.65
C ILE A 58 28.14 2.41 -12.91
N ASP A 59 28.73 3.03 -11.89
CA ASP A 59 30.03 3.67 -11.98
C ASP A 59 31.15 2.65 -12.28
N SER A 60 31.07 1.45 -11.70
CA SER A 60 32.06 0.38 -11.92
C SER A 60 32.03 -0.19 -13.34
N VAL A 61 30.90 -0.10 -14.04
CA VAL A 61 30.75 -0.53 -15.45
C VAL A 61 31.41 0.45 -16.42
N GLY A 62 31.57 1.72 -16.02
CA GLY A 62 32.20 2.74 -16.86
C GLY A 62 31.36 3.14 -18.07
N CYS A 63 30.03 3.14 -17.94
CA CYS A 63 29.12 3.56 -19.00
C CYS A 63 29.19 5.07 -19.25
N ASP A 64 28.60 5.52 -20.37
CA ASP A 64 28.50 6.95 -20.64
C ASP A 64 27.61 7.67 -19.59
N LYS A 65 27.84 8.97 -19.46
CA LYS A 65 27.17 9.79 -18.46
C LYS A 65 25.66 9.81 -18.62
N THR A 66 25.14 9.74 -19.84
CA THR A 66 23.69 9.74 -20.13
C THR A 66 23.03 8.50 -19.54
N LEU A 67 23.62 7.32 -19.80
CA LEU A 67 23.11 6.05 -19.25
C LEU A 67 23.20 6.03 -17.73
N ARG A 68 24.31 6.55 -17.17
CA ARG A 68 24.47 6.69 -15.72
C ARG A 68 23.36 7.54 -15.10
N ASP A 69 23.14 8.73 -15.62
CA ASP A 69 22.13 9.67 -15.10
C ASP A 69 20.71 9.09 -15.21
N ILE A 70 20.38 8.44 -16.33
CA ILE A 70 19.10 7.74 -16.50
C ILE A 70 18.97 6.61 -15.48
N HIS A 71 20.01 5.80 -15.29
CA HIS A 71 19.97 4.70 -14.32
C HIS A 71 19.68 5.20 -12.91
N ILE A 72 20.39 6.24 -12.45
CA ILE A 72 20.19 6.83 -11.11
C ILE A 72 18.77 7.43 -10.99
N ALA A 73 18.32 8.13 -12.02
CA ALA A 73 16.96 8.67 -12.05
C ALA A 73 15.89 7.57 -11.95
N CYS A 74 16.06 6.45 -12.67
CA CYS A 74 15.16 5.30 -12.58
C CYS A 74 15.12 4.70 -11.16
N GLN A 75 16.27 4.61 -10.47
CA GLN A 75 16.31 4.11 -9.10
C GLN A 75 15.53 5.02 -8.14
N LEU A 76 15.80 6.33 -8.19
CA LEU A 76 15.13 7.30 -7.31
C LEU A 76 13.63 7.45 -7.63
N TYR A 77 13.27 7.44 -8.91
CA TYR A 77 11.87 7.38 -9.36
C TYR A 77 11.17 6.13 -8.81
N GLY A 78 11.84 4.96 -8.91
CA GLY A 78 11.33 3.70 -8.38
C GLY A 78 11.10 3.71 -6.87
N VAL A 79 11.95 4.41 -6.10
CA VAL A 79 11.74 4.59 -4.65
C VAL A 79 10.47 5.37 -4.38
N ILE A 80 10.23 6.49 -5.07
CA ILE A 80 9.01 7.29 -4.91
C ILE A 80 7.77 6.46 -5.26
N ASP A 81 7.79 5.78 -6.41
CA ASP A 81 6.66 4.97 -6.88
C ASP A 81 6.36 3.79 -5.95
N HIS A 82 7.40 3.11 -5.45
CA HIS A 82 7.24 1.97 -4.55
C HIS A 82 6.73 2.38 -3.17
N LEU A 83 7.30 3.44 -2.59
CA LEU A 83 6.92 3.92 -1.26
C LEU A 83 5.69 4.84 -1.29
N CYS A 84 5.24 5.29 -2.46
CA CYS A 84 4.13 6.21 -2.65
C CYS A 84 4.26 7.47 -1.77
N LYS A 85 5.49 7.99 -1.64
CA LYS A 85 5.82 9.18 -0.86
C LYS A 85 7.01 9.95 -1.44
N PRO A 86 7.20 11.23 -1.09
CA PRO A 86 8.36 12.00 -1.52
C PRO A 86 9.68 11.39 -1.04
N LEU A 87 10.76 11.73 -1.73
CA LEU A 87 12.12 11.41 -1.31
C LEU A 87 12.48 12.13 -0.02
N SER A 88 13.31 11.50 0.81
CA SER A 88 13.96 12.15 1.94
C SER A 88 15.03 13.16 1.47
N ASP A 89 15.42 14.08 2.36
CA ASP A 89 16.41 15.11 2.06
C ASP A 89 17.72 14.51 1.53
N LYS A 90 18.17 13.37 2.09
CA LYS A 90 19.39 12.68 1.64
C LYS A 90 19.26 12.10 0.24
N MET A 91 18.07 11.61 -0.15
CA MET A 91 17.81 11.14 -1.51
C MET A 91 17.62 12.30 -2.48
N MET A 92 16.99 13.40 -2.05
CA MET A 92 16.89 14.61 -2.85
C MET A 92 18.28 15.18 -3.17
N LYS A 93 19.21 15.11 -2.21
CA LYS A 93 20.59 15.50 -2.46
C LYS A 93 21.24 14.64 -3.56
N LEU A 94 20.96 13.34 -3.64
CA LEU A 94 21.43 12.52 -4.77
C LEU A 94 20.85 12.98 -6.12
N VAL A 95 19.59 13.43 -6.15
CA VAL A 95 19.00 14.01 -7.39
C VAL A 95 19.79 15.24 -7.82
N GLU A 96 20.20 16.08 -6.89
CA GLU A 96 20.92 17.33 -7.15
C GLU A 96 22.37 17.07 -7.57
N ASP A 97 23.06 16.21 -6.84
CA ASP A 97 24.50 15.98 -6.99
C ASP A 97 24.84 15.02 -8.14
N GLU A 98 24.01 13.98 -8.34
CA GLU A 98 24.35 12.85 -9.22
C GLU A 98 23.69 12.89 -10.60
N ILE A 99 22.54 13.55 -10.75
CA ILE A 99 21.81 13.59 -12.02
C ILE A 99 22.01 14.97 -12.68
N THR A 100 22.80 15.00 -13.76
CA THR A 100 23.06 16.23 -14.51
C THR A 100 22.18 16.38 -15.75
N LEU A 101 21.61 15.29 -16.24
CA LEU A 101 20.76 15.23 -17.43
C LEU A 101 19.38 15.84 -17.12
N PRO A 102 19.01 16.99 -17.75
CA PRO A 102 17.84 17.77 -17.31
C PRO A 102 16.51 17.00 -17.35
N PHE A 103 16.28 16.21 -18.39
CA PHE A 103 15.02 15.46 -18.51
C PHE A 103 14.92 14.33 -17.46
N ALA A 104 16.04 13.65 -17.16
CA ALA A 104 16.08 12.59 -16.17
C ALA A 104 15.83 13.16 -14.75
N ARG A 105 16.51 14.27 -14.42
CA ARG A 105 16.28 15.01 -13.18
C ARG A 105 14.82 15.47 -13.07
N LYS A 106 14.29 16.08 -14.15
CA LYS A 106 12.91 16.56 -14.17
C LYS A 106 11.89 15.46 -13.91
N ALA A 107 12.08 14.26 -14.47
CA ALA A 107 11.16 13.14 -14.25
C ALA A 107 11.05 12.76 -12.77
N VAL A 108 12.19 12.72 -12.04
CA VAL A 108 12.21 12.44 -10.60
C VAL A 108 11.55 13.56 -9.81
N LEU A 109 11.87 14.82 -10.13
CA LEU A 109 11.31 15.99 -9.45
C LEU A 109 9.80 16.11 -9.65
N ASP A 110 9.30 15.90 -10.88
CA ASP A 110 7.86 15.97 -11.17
C ASP A 110 7.08 14.92 -10.34
N LEU A 111 7.61 13.70 -10.21
CA LEU A 111 6.98 12.67 -9.38
C LEU A 111 7.07 13.00 -7.89
N ASN A 112 8.22 13.52 -7.44
CA ASN A 112 8.41 13.97 -6.06
C ASN A 112 7.42 15.08 -5.69
N ASP A 113 7.29 16.09 -6.55
CA ASP A 113 6.36 17.21 -6.34
C ASP A 113 4.90 16.75 -6.33
N LYS A 114 4.55 15.76 -7.18
CA LYS A 114 3.24 15.11 -7.14
C LYS A 114 2.93 14.56 -5.76
N TYR A 115 3.86 13.79 -5.16
CA TYR A 115 3.63 13.21 -3.83
C TYR A 115 3.69 14.25 -2.71
N LEU A 116 4.49 15.30 -2.83
CA LEU A 116 4.43 16.47 -1.93
C LEU A 116 3.04 17.15 -1.97
N ALA A 117 2.44 17.27 -3.14
CA ALA A 117 1.09 17.81 -3.28
C ALA A 117 0.01 16.86 -2.71
N ILE A 118 0.16 15.54 -2.93
CA ILE A 118 -0.73 14.51 -2.38
C ILE A 118 -0.70 14.52 -0.84
N GLN A 119 0.48 14.62 -0.22
CA GLN A 119 0.60 14.67 1.24
C GLN A 119 -0.18 15.83 1.86
N LYS A 120 -0.22 17.00 1.19
CA LYS A 120 -0.96 18.18 1.68
C LYS A 120 -2.47 18.02 1.70
N ARG A 121 -3.02 17.03 0.96
CA ARG A 121 -4.46 16.74 0.97
C ARG A 121 -4.84 16.03 2.26
N ASP A 122 -5.76 16.62 3.03
CA ASP A 122 -6.25 16.02 4.27
C ASP A 122 -7.48 15.13 3.98
N ILE A 123 -7.36 13.85 4.31
CA ILE A 123 -8.45 12.87 4.28
C ILE A 123 -8.73 12.28 5.66
N SER A 124 -8.16 12.84 6.73
CA SER A 124 -8.31 12.30 8.10
C SER A 124 -9.76 12.27 8.58
N LYS A 125 -10.60 13.14 8.04
CA LYS A 125 -12.04 13.21 8.33
C LYS A 125 -12.91 12.40 7.35
N SER A 126 -12.30 11.69 6.40
CA SER A 126 -13.07 10.86 5.47
C SER A 126 -13.74 9.71 6.21
N ALA A 127 -15.04 9.56 6.01
CA ALA A 127 -15.80 8.44 6.53
C ALA A 127 -15.37 7.10 5.93
N SER A 128 -14.64 7.13 4.82
CA SER A 128 -14.11 5.93 4.15
C SER A 128 -12.97 5.26 4.94
N LEU A 129 -12.20 6.00 5.73
CA LEU A 129 -11.09 5.43 6.53
C LEU A 129 -11.61 4.89 7.85
N LYS A 130 -11.42 3.62 8.11
CA LYS A 130 -11.90 2.95 9.32
C LYS A 130 -10.76 2.52 10.23
N SER A 131 -10.98 2.64 11.56
CA SER A 131 -10.07 2.05 12.55
C SER A 131 -10.19 0.53 12.57
N ALA A 132 -9.05 -0.14 12.77
CA ALA A 132 -8.96 -1.58 13.00
C ALA A 132 -9.18 -1.98 14.49
N ASP A 133 -9.51 -1.04 15.38
CA ASP A 133 -9.58 -1.28 16.82
C ASP A 133 -10.56 -2.40 17.19
N ALA A 134 -11.67 -2.54 16.44
CA ALA A 134 -12.69 -3.57 16.67
C ALA A 134 -12.16 -5.01 16.50
N VAL A 135 -11.04 -5.20 15.82
CA VAL A 135 -10.45 -6.51 15.51
C VAL A 135 -9.03 -6.68 16.07
N LYS A 136 -8.52 -5.70 16.80
CA LYS A 136 -7.12 -5.63 17.26
C LYS A 136 -6.66 -6.87 18.03
N GLU A 137 -7.52 -7.47 18.85
CA GLU A 137 -7.20 -8.64 19.67
C GLU A 137 -7.63 -9.96 18.99
N MET A 138 -8.09 -9.91 17.74
CA MET A 138 -8.56 -11.09 17.01
C MET A 138 -7.43 -11.69 16.18
N SER A 139 -7.39 -13.03 16.08
CA SER A 139 -6.38 -13.78 15.30
C SER A 139 -7.01 -14.72 14.26
N ASP A 140 -8.31 -14.95 14.31
CA ASP A 140 -9.03 -15.80 13.37
C ASP A 140 -9.50 -14.98 12.17
N GLY A 141 -9.02 -15.30 10.97
CA GLY A 141 -9.26 -14.54 9.76
C GLY A 141 -10.72 -14.45 9.34
N GLU A 142 -11.50 -15.54 9.52
CA GLU A 142 -12.93 -15.55 9.26
C GLU A 142 -13.66 -14.60 10.20
N LYS A 143 -13.39 -14.70 11.50
CA LYS A 143 -14.02 -13.84 12.51
C LYS A 143 -13.66 -12.37 12.30
N ILE A 144 -12.41 -12.07 11.94
CA ILE A 144 -11.97 -10.73 11.60
C ILE A 144 -12.80 -10.20 10.42
N LEU A 145 -12.84 -10.91 9.30
CA LEU A 145 -13.58 -10.48 8.12
C LEU A 145 -15.07 -10.28 8.44
N ARG A 146 -15.71 -11.25 9.12
CA ARG A 146 -17.12 -11.13 9.53
C ARG A 146 -17.37 -9.91 10.40
N LYS A 147 -16.42 -9.55 11.29
CA LYS A 147 -16.53 -8.35 12.12
C LYS A 147 -16.40 -7.06 11.30
N LEU A 148 -15.53 -7.02 10.30
CA LEU A 148 -15.34 -5.87 9.42
C LEU A 148 -16.55 -5.63 8.51
N ILE A 149 -17.23 -6.69 8.05
CA ILE A 149 -18.40 -6.57 7.17
C ILE A 149 -19.73 -6.45 7.93
N GLU A 150 -19.77 -6.72 9.24
CA GLU A 150 -20.99 -6.67 10.07
C GLU A 150 -21.79 -5.36 9.91
N PRO A 151 -21.16 -4.16 9.84
CA PRO A 151 -21.88 -2.89 9.65
C PRO A 151 -22.57 -2.76 8.29
N TYR A 152 -22.23 -3.60 7.32
CA TYR A 152 -22.70 -3.53 5.94
C TYR A 152 -23.64 -4.68 5.58
N LYS A 153 -24.16 -5.41 6.59
CA LYS A 153 -25.14 -6.46 6.41
C LYS A 153 -26.37 -5.94 5.67
N GLY A 154 -26.85 -6.71 4.70
CA GLY A 154 -27.95 -6.30 3.82
C GLY A 154 -27.48 -5.55 2.56
N LYS A 155 -26.17 -5.37 2.37
CA LYS A 155 -25.57 -4.83 1.15
C LYS A 155 -24.65 -5.85 0.49
N ILE A 156 -24.58 -5.82 -0.82
CA ILE A 156 -23.53 -6.53 -1.57
C ILE A 156 -22.21 -5.81 -1.33
N ILE A 157 -21.13 -6.57 -1.09
CA ILE A 157 -19.79 -6.00 -0.86
C ILE A 157 -18.86 -6.53 -1.94
N LEU A 158 -18.19 -5.61 -2.64
CA LEU A 158 -16.98 -5.92 -3.41
C LEU A 158 -15.78 -5.71 -2.50
N LEU A 159 -15.15 -6.82 -2.12
CA LEU A 159 -13.91 -6.82 -1.32
C LEU A 159 -12.71 -6.82 -2.26
N ASP A 160 -11.83 -5.83 -2.12
CA ASP A 160 -10.54 -5.73 -2.81
C ASP A 160 -9.40 -5.88 -1.80
N ILE A 161 -8.53 -6.86 -2.03
CA ILE A 161 -7.31 -7.08 -1.26
C ILE A 161 -6.13 -6.63 -2.12
N TRP A 162 -5.51 -5.57 -1.71
CA TRP A 162 -4.51 -4.82 -2.48
C TRP A 162 -3.29 -4.43 -1.65
N GLY A 163 -2.32 -3.76 -2.23
CA GLY A 163 -1.18 -3.20 -1.51
C GLY A 163 -0.59 -2.00 -2.24
N THR A 164 -0.01 -1.05 -1.50
CA THR A 164 0.61 0.16 -2.08
C THR A 164 1.80 -0.15 -2.98
N TRP A 165 2.47 -1.25 -2.74
CA TRP A 165 3.60 -1.79 -3.51
C TRP A 165 3.17 -2.52 -4.79
N CYS A 166 1.88 -2.79 -4.96
CA CYS A 166 1.31 -3.60 -6.05
C CYS A 166 0.95 -2.72 -7.25
N GLY A 167 1.78 -2.72 -8.28
CA GLY A 167 1.54 -1.96 -9.51
C GLY A 167 0.19 -2.27 -10.19
N PRO A 168 -0.16 -3.56 -10.42
CA PRO A 168 -1.48 -3.91 -10.97
C PRO A 168 -2.66 -3.45 -10.10
N CYS A 169 -2.50 -3.39 -8.75
CA CYS A 169 -3.52 -2.87 -7.86
C CYS A 169 -3.72 -1.36 -8.08
N LYS A 170 -2.62 -0.59 -8.12
CA LYS A 170 -2.66 0.85 -8.40
C LYS A 170 -3.30 1.14 -9.78
N ALA A 171 -2.98 0.33 -10.78
CA ALA A 171 -3.62 0.44 -12.10
C ALA A 171 -5.13 0.19 -12.04
N ALA A 172 -5.59 -0.80 -11.25
CA ALA A 172 -7.02 -1.04 -11.04
C ALA A 172 -7.69 0.15 -10.31
N LEU A 173 -7.09 0.63 -9.23
CA LEU A 173 -7.61 1.77 -8.46
C LEU A 173 -7.80 3.05 -9.32
N SER A 174 -7.04 3.21 -10.40
CA SER A 174 -7.21 4.36 -11.31
C SER A 174 -8.56 4.36 -12.06
N HIS A 175 -9.28 3.24 -12.05
CA HIS A 175 -10.61 3.08 -12.67
C HIS A 175 -11.75 3.07 -11.63
N SER A 176 -11.46 3.19 -10.33
CA SER A 176 -12.46 3.06 -9.25
C SER A 176 -13.63 4.03 -9.39
N GLN A 177 -13.43 5.24 -9.93
CA GLN A 177 -14.53 6.18 -10.11
C GLN A 177 -15.57 5.66 -11.13
N GLU A 178 -15.13 5.04 -12.23
CA GLU A 178 -16.02 4.42 -13.22
C GLU A 178 -16.78 3.24 -12.59
N GLU A 179 -16.11 2.46 -11.73
CA GLU A 179 -16.73 1.36 -10.98
C GLU A 179 -17.83 1.88 -10.04
N TYR A 180 -17.54 2.95 -9.29
CA TYR A 180 -18.50 3.56 -8.36
C TYR A 180 -19.72 4.11 -9.11
N GLU A 181 -19.51 4.89 -10.16
CA GLU A 181 -20.60 5.45 -10.97
C GLU A 181 -21.47 4.36 -11.59
N ARG A 182 -20.85 3.31 -12.13
CA ARG A 182 -21.56 2.21 -12.78
C ARG A 182 -22.36 1.35 -11.81
N LEU A 183 -21.85 1.15 -10.59
CA LEU A 183 -22.44 0.25 -9.60
C LEU A 183 -23.26 1.00 -8.53
N ASP A 184 -23.31 2.34 -8.56
CA ASP A 184 -24.12 3.16 -7.66
C ASP A 184 -25.60 2.74 -7.56
N PRO A 185 -26.29 2.37 -8.67
CA PRO A 185 -27.70 1.95 -8.61
C PRO A 185 -27.98 0.72 -7.75
N TYR A 186 -26.95 -0.08 -7.40
CA TYR A 186 -27.11 -1.34 -6.66
C TYR A 186 -26.88 -1.20 -5.16
N ASP A 187 -26.55 0.01 -4.66
CA ASP A 187 -26.30 0.31 -3.23
C ASP A 187 -25.32 -0.70 -2.58
N MET A 188 -24.22 -0.95 -3.26
CA MET A 188 -23.19 -1.87 -2.75
C MET A 188 -22.07 -1.14 -2.03
N VAL A 189 -21.25 -1.89 -1.30
CA VAL A 189 -20.09 -1.39 -0.56
C VAL A 189 -18.81 -1.85 -1.25
N PHE A 190 -17.86 -0.92 -1.42
CA PHE A 190 -16.51 -1.19 -1.89
C PHE A 190 -15.58 -1.24 -0.68
N LEU A 191 -15.17 -2.45 -0.29
CA LEU A 191 -14.36 -2.69 0.90
C LEU A 191 -12.92 -3.02 0.49
N TYR A 192 -11.97 -2.20 0.93
CA TYR A 192 -10.56 -2.33 0.62
C TYR A 192 -9.75 -2.77 1.84
N LEU A 193 -8.99 -3.84 1.73
CA LEU A 193 -8.03 -4.31 2.74
C LEU A 193 -6.61 -4.17 2.21
N ALA A 194 -5.80 -3.35 2.88
CA ALA A 194 -4.44 -3.09 2.45
C ALA A 194 -3.46 -4.09 3.05
N ASN A 195 -2.68 -4.76 2.18
CA ASN A 195 -1.60 -5.68 2.57
C ASN A 195 -0.29 -4.91 2.71
N ARG A 196 0.43 -5.09 3.83
CA ARG A 196 1.80 -4.60 4.07
C ARG A 196 2.04 -3.18 3.56
N SER A 197 1.14 -2.29 3.92
CA SER A 197 1.16 -0.90 3.50
C SER A 197 1.35 0.01 4.70
N SER A 198 2.37 0.88 4.68
CA SER A 198 2.51 1.87 5.76
C SER A 198 1.30 2.81 5.76
N ASP A 199 0.97 3.37 6.92
CA ASP A 199 -0.18 4.29 7.06
C ASP A 199 -0.07 5.50 6.12
N GLU A 200 1.14 6.02 5.97
CA GLU A 200 1.42 7.14 5.05
C GLU A 200 1.21 6.73 3.58
N SER A 201 1.86 5.66 3.13
CA SER A 201 1.74 5.17 1.75
C SER A 201 0.29 4.81 1.41
N TRP A 202 -0.41 4.13 2.32
CA TRP A 202 -1.82 3.76 2.19
C TRP A 202 -2.71 5.00 1.97
N LYS A 203 -2.57 6.02 2.84
CA LYS A 203 -3.32 7.28 2.70
C LYS A 203 -2.96 8.02 1.41
N ASN A 204 -1.68 8.01 1.01
CA ASN A 204 -1.26 8.68 -0.20
C ASN A 204 -1.83 8.03 -1.45
N VAL A 205 -1.89 6.70 -1.53
CA VAL A 205 -2.54 5.99 -2.65
C VAL A 205 -4.04 6.27 -2.68
N ILE A 206 -4.74 6.25 -1.55
CA ILE A 206 -6.16 6.62 -1.47
C ILE A 206 -6.39 8.04 -2.00
N LYS A 207 -5.54 9.00 -1.63
CA LYS A 207 -5.59 10.39 -2.12
C LYS A 207 -5.28 10.47 -3.62
N GLU A 208 -4.27 9.75 -4.08
CA GLU A 208 -3.82 9.77 -5.47
C GLU A 208 -4.93 9.36 -6.43
N TYR A 209 -5.58 8.25 -6.14
CA TYR A 209 -6.64 7.68 -6.98
C TYR A 209 -8.04 8.14 -6.58
N ASN A 210 -8.15 9.03 -5.58
CA ASN A 210 -9.43 9.56 -5.08
C ASN A 210 -10.41 8.44 -4.66
N VAL A 211 -9.90 7.38 -4.04
CA VAL A 211 -10.68 6.18 -3.67
C VAL A 211 -11.41 6.44 -2.36
N THR A 212 -12.39 7.36 -2.37
CA THR A 212 -13.23 7.72 -1.22
C THR A 212 -14.67 7.96 -1.67
N GLY A 213 -15.62 7.78 -0.78
CA GLY A 213 -17.06 7.97 -1.07
C GLY A 213 -17.91 7.40 0.05
N ASP A 214 -19.23 7.58 -0.02
CA ASP A 214 -20.18 7.17 1.01
C ASP A 214 -20.22 5.65 1.21
N ASN A 215 -20.08 4.89 0.11
CA ASN A 215 -20.06 3.43 0.13
C ASN A 215 -18.64 2.84 0.00
N VAL A 216 -17.61 3.64 0.18
CA VAL A 216 -16.20 3.24 0.08
C VAL A 216 -15.58 3.10 1.46
N VAL A 217 -14.97 1.98 1.75
CA VAL A 217 -14.47 1.61 3.07
C VAL A 217 -13.06 1.06 2.97
N HIS A 218 -12.14 1.62 3.74
CA HIS A 218 -10.75 1.17 3.79
C HIS A 218 -10.34 0.76 5.20
N TYR A 219 -9.69 -0.39 5.28
CA TYR A 219 -8.94 -0.82 6.46
C TYR A 219 -7.48 -1.06 6.09
N ASN A 220 -6.60 -0.61 6.96
CA ASN A 220 -5.19 -0.99 7.00
C ASN A 220 -4.98 -1.78 8.29
N LEU A 221 -5.12 -3.10 8.19
CA LEU A 221 -5.01 -3.99 9.34
C LEU A 221 -3.54 -4.18 9.74
N PRO A 222 -3.26 -4.45 11.03
CA PRO A 222 -1.97 -5.00 11.40
C PRO A 222 -1.65 -6.27 10.60
N ASP A 223 -0.37 -6.50 10.30
CA ASP A 223 0.08 -7.58 9.40
C ASP A 223 -0.44 -8.97 9.80
N GLU A 224 -0.53 -9.25 11.10
CA GLU A 224 -1.00 -10.55 11.60
C GLU A 224 -2.49 -10.77 11.28
N GLN A 225 -3.33 -9.75 11.47
CA GLN A 225 -4.76 -9.79 11.14
C GLN A 225 -4.96 -9.83 9.63
N GLN A 226 -4.23 -9.02 8.88
CA GLN A 226 -4.30 -9.01 7.42
C GLN A 226 -3.95 -10.39 6.86
N SER A 227 -2.83 -10.97 7.32
CA SER A 227 -2.39 -12.31 6.91
C SER A 227 -3.40 -13.39 7.26
N ALA A 228 -4.06 -13.30 8.42
CA ALA A 228 -5.09 -14.26 8.83
C ALA A 228 -6.31 -14.19 7.89
N VAL A 229 -6.76 -12.98 7.52
CA VAL A 229 -7.87 -12.79 6.56
C VAL A 229 -7.49 -13.31 5.17
N GLU A 230 -6.28 -13.00 4.70
CA GLU A 230 -5.77 -13.47 3.40
C GLU A 230 -5.68 -14.99 3.33
N HIS A 231 -5.22 -15.62 4.41
CA HIS A 231 -5.17 -17.09 4.51
C HIS A 231 -6.57 -17.70 4.44
N PHE A 232 -7.54 -17.15 5.19
CA PHE A 232 -8.93 -17.58 5.16
C PHE A 232 -9.53 -17.47 3.74
N LEU A 233 -9.27 -16.36 3.05
CA LEU A 233 -9.76 -16.08 1.70
C LEU A 233 -8.96 -16.80 0.60
N LYS A 234 -7.89 -17.52 0.95
CA LYS A 234 -6.96 -18.21 0.04
C LYS A 234 -6.35 -17.26 -1.00
N VAL A 235 -5.95 -16.05 -0.55
CA VAL A 235 -5.29 -15.06 -1.41
C VAL A 235 -3.95 -15.62 -1.89
N SER A 236 -3.74 -15.66 -3.20
CA SER A 236 -2.50 -16.14 -3.83
C SER A 236 -1.80 -15.10 -4.70
N SER A 237 -2.49 -14.00 -5.00
CA SER A 237 -1.98 -12.90 -5.85
C SER A 237 -2.68 -11.59 -5.50
N PHE A 238 -2.13 -10.48 -5.99
CA PHE A 238 -2.69 -9.14 -5.82
C PHE A 238 -2.89 -8.45 -7.17
N PRO A 239 -4.01 -7.75 -7.39
CA PRO A 239 -5.16 -7.66 -6.50
C PRO A 239 -5.95 -8.97 -6.43
N THR A 240 -6.68 -9.20 -5.32
CA THR A 240 -7.68 -10.28 -5.21
C THR A 240 -9.04 -9.69 -4.88
N TYR A 241 -10.04 -10.06 -5.65
CA TYR A 241 -11.42 -9.59 -5.48
C TYR A 241 -12.33 -10.72 -5.00
N LYS A 242 -13.25 -10.38 -4.10
CA LYS A 242 -14.33 -11.25 -3.63
C LYS A 242 -15.64 -10.51 -3.62
N LEU A 243 -16.69 -11.18 -4.03
CA LEU A 243 -18.06 -10.68 -3.91
C LEU A 243 -18.71 -11.33 -2.70
N ILE A 244 -19.35 -10.52 -1.86
CA ILE A 244 -20.04 -10.96 -0.64
C ILE A 244 -21.50 -10.56 -0.78
N ASP A 245 -22.40 -11.49 -0.53
CA ASP A 245 -23.85 -11.25 -0.64
C ASP A 245 -24.41 -10.47 0.56
N GLU A 246 -25.71 -10.17 0.51
CA GLU A 246 -26.43 -9.41 1.54
C GLU A 246 -26.50 -10.15 2.89
N GLU A 247 -26.36 -11.47 2.89
CA GLU A 247 -26.30 -12.34 4.06
C GLU A 247 -24.89 -12.43 4.64
N GLY A 248 -23.86 -11.97 3.93
CA GLY A 248 -22.45 -12.03 4.31
C GLY A 248 -21.73 -13.30 3.86
N ASN A 249 -22.28 -14.04 2.87
CA ASN A 249 -21.60 -15.19 2.30
C ASN A 249 -20.64 -14.77 1.20
N ILE A 250 -19.43 -15.34 1.23
CA ILE A 250 -18.40 -15.09 0.22
C ILE A 250 -18.71 -15.98 -0.98
N LEU A 251 -18.88 -15.38 -2.14
CA LEU A 251 -19.21 -16.09 -3.36
C LEU A 251 -17.94 -16.57 -4.09
N ASP A 252 -17.99 -17.78 -4.60
CA ASP A 252 -16.94 -18.35 -5.45
C ASP A 252 -17.18 -17.96 -6.92
N VAL A 253 -16.99 -16.67 -7.22
CA VAL A 253 -17.18 -16.08 -8.54
C VAL A 253 -15.98 -15.20 -8.90
N ASP A 254 -15.76 -15.02 -10.20
CA ASP A 254 -14.79 -14.06 -10.69
C ASP A 254 -15.39 -12.65 -10.62
N ALA A 255 -15.03 -11.93 -9.56
CA ALA A 255 -15.52 -10.58 -9.24
C ALA A 255 -14.56 -9.48 -9.64
N ASP A 256 -13.65 -9.72 -10.58
CA ASP A 256 -12.65 -8.76 -11.02
C ASP A 256 -13.30 -7.53 -11.67
N PRO A 257 -13.21 -6.31 -11.06
CA PRO A 257 -13.85 -5.11 -11.59
C PRO A 257 -13.22 -4.61 -12.89
N ARG A 258 -12.03 -5.10 -13.28
CA ARG A 258 -11.45 -4.82 -14.60
C ARG A 258 -12.31 -5.38 -15.73
N ASN A 259 -13.20 -6.33 -15.42
CA ASN A 259 -14.31 -6.72 -16.29
C ASN A 259 -15.65 -6.23 -15.72
N LEU A 260 -15.83 -4.91 -15.75
CA LEU A 260 -16.95 -4.22 -15.13
C LEU A 260 -18.32 -4.70 -15.66
N ASN A 261 -18.41 -5.04 -16.94
CA ASN A 261 -19.66 -5.60 -17.52
C ASN A 261 -20.06 -6.94 -16.86
N ARG A 262 -19.08 -7.81 -16.61
CA ARG A 262 -19.33 -9.08 -15.93
C ARG A 262 -19.70 -8.87 -14.47
N LEU A 263 -18.97 -7.99 -13.77
CA LEU A 263 -19.25 -7.67 -12.37
C LEU A 263 -20.67 -7.10 -12.22
N GLU A 264 -21.07 -6.16 -13.07
CA GLU A 264 -22.42 -5.60 -13.07
C GLU A 264 -23.50 -6.67 -13.31
N GLN A 265 -23.27 -7.60 -14.23
CA GLN A 265 -24.19 -8.73 -14.47
C GLN A 265 -24.35 -9.62 -13.22
N LEU A 266 -23.26 -9.93 -12.52
CA LEU A 266 -23.31 -10.70 -11.28
C LEU A 266 -24.12 -9.96 -10.21
N VAL A 267 -23.87 -8.67 -10.03
CA VAL A 267 -24.59 -7.81 -9.07
C VAL A 267 -26.09 -7.73 -9.41
N LYS A 268 -26.45 -7.59 -10.70
CA LYS A 268 -27.85 -7.63 -11.17
C LYS A 268 -28.56 -8.93 -10.79
N LEU A 269 -27.90 -10.07 -11.04
CA LEU A 269 -28.45 -11.38 -10.68
C LEU A 269 -28.67 -11.52 -9.17
N MET A 270 -27.74 -11.03 -8.36
CA MET A 270 -27.86 -11.04 -6.89
C MET A 270 -29.00 -10.18 -6.39
N LYS A 271 -29.24 -9.02 -7.03
CA LYS A 271 -30.38 -8.13 -6.69
C LYS A 271 -31.73 -8.61 -7.24
N GLY A 272 -31.78 -9.75 -7.93
CA GLY A 272 -33.01 -10.25 -8.55
C GLY A 272 -33.52 -9.41 -9.72
N ASN A 273 -32.70 -8.54 -10.25
CA ASN A 273 -33.00 -7.71 -11.41
C ASN A 273 -32.60 -8.44 -12.70
N ASN A 274 -33.54 -9.15 -13.32
CA ASN A 274 -33.36 -9.74 -14.65
C ASN A 274 -33.48 -8.70 -15.75
#